data_dbdb04ecb8fafce7eadd0df47e72cedc
#
_entry.id   dbdb04ecb8fafce7eadd0df47e72cedc
#
_cell.length_a   1.000
_cell.length_b   1.000
_cell.length_c   1.000
_cell.angle_alpha   90.00
_cell.angle_beta   90.00
_cell.angle_gamma   90.00
#
_symmetry.space_group_name_H-M   'P 1'
#
loop_
_entity.id
_entity.type
_entity.pdbx_description
1 polymer ?
#
loop_
_entity_poly.entity_id
_entity_poly.type
_entity_poly.pdbx_seq_one_letter_code
_entity_poly.pdbx_strand_id
1 'polypeptide(L)'
;MSIVFEKSPTITELLITNTEKAKALEDPIRVAIIDMLSHNAMSIEEITNELKKTKKFNKAPTSIRHHVEILKGAGLIGLVKLKEAKGGGMLKYYASNTKLLSFDAPKDFEIKFKPAIDEVSKDLLKLMAGLVKKYDKDLKVIAEALKPCHYCNTQHFVEFLLLQILRSATIEAVNKKEFSELIKAV
;
A
#
# COMPACT_ATOMS: atom_id res chain seq x y z
N MET A 1 -19.71 38.18 -13.82
CA MET A 1 -18.74 37.30 -14.50
C MET A 1 -19.48 36.04 -14.93
N SER A 2 -19.43 35.68 -16.19
CA SER A 2 -20.01 34.41 -16.69
C SER A 2 -19.00 33.27 -16.52
N ILE A 3 -19.46 32.12 -16.05
CA ILE A 3 -18.65 30.91 -15.99
C ILE A 3 -18.48 30.41 -17.43
N VAL A 4 -17.23 30.29 -17.88
CA VAL A 4 -16.90 29.83 -19.25
C VAL A 4 -16.71 28.32 -19.28
N PHE A 5 -16.25 27.74 -18.15
CA PHE A 5 -16.08 26.31 -17.98
C PHE A 5 -16.24 25.92 -16.49
N GLU A 6 -16.99 24.86 -16.24
CA GLU A 6 -17.11 24.25 -14.91
C GLU A 6 -17.26 22.73 -15.09
N LYS A 7 -16.45 21.97 -14.34
CA LYS A 7 -16.52 20.51 -14.28
C LYS A 7 -16.32 20.07 -12.83
N SER A 8 -17.24 19.31 -12.31
CA SER A 8 -17.03 18.64 -11.02
C SER A 8 -15.93 17.58 -11.13
N PRO A 9 -14.93 17.57 -10.22
CA PRO A 9 -13.91 16.55 -10.23
C PRO A 9 -14.52 15.17 -9.95
N THR A 10 -14.06 14.17 -10.69
CA THR A 10 -14.38 12.76 -10.44
C THR A 10 -13.16 12.11 -9.81
N ILE A 11 -13.35 11.35 -8.72
CA ILE A 11 -12.23 10.60 -8.10
C ILE A 11 -11.88 9.45 -9.04
N THR A 12 -10.65 9.44 -9.54
CA THR A 12 -10.10 8.42 -10.43
C THR A 12 -9.06 7.54 -9.73
N GLU A 13 -8.52 8.00 -8.59
CA GLU A 13 -7.47 7.31 -7.85
C GLU A 13 -7.78 7.28 -6.36
N LEU A 14 -7.49 6.17 -5.70
CA LEU A 14 -7.64 6.01 -4.26
C LEU A 14 -6.30 5.60 -3.63
N LEU A 15 -5.69 6.52 -2.86
CA LEU A 15 -4.45 6.29 -2.14
C LEU A 15 -4.70 6.37 -0.64
N ILE A 16 -4.46 5.26 0.07
CA ILE A 16 -4.60 5.18 1.52
C ILE A 16 -3.23 4.94 2.14
N THR A 17 -2.60 6.00 2.62
CA THR A 17 -1.27 5.95 3.22
C THR A 17 -1.14 7.01 4.33
N ASN A 18 -0.07 6.95 5.10
CA ASN A 18 0.31 8.02 6.01
C ASN A 18 1.51 8.81 5.48
N THR A 19 1.79 9.96 6.09
CA THR A 19 2.86 10.86 5.65
C THR A 19 4.25 10.20 5.62
N GLU A 20 4.57 9.35 6.61
CA GLU A 20 5.86 8.66 6.70
C GLU A 20 6.06 7.66 5.55
N LYS A 21 5.03 6.85 5.28
CA LYS A 21 5.06 5.90 4.16
C LYS A 21 5.09 6.62 2.81
N ALA A 22 4.32 7.69 2.65
CA ALA A 22 4.34 8.50 1.43
C ALA A 22 5.76 9.03 1.16
N LYS A 23 6.40 9.69 2.14
CA LYS A 23 7.78 10.15 2.04
C LYS A 23 8.79 9.02 1.76
N ALA A 24 8.58 7.84 2.37
CA ALA A 24 9.45 6.70 2.11
C ALA A 24 9.34 6.19 0.66
N LEU A 25 8.21 6.37 -0.01
CA LEU A 25 7.96 5.93 -1.38
C LEU A 25 8.31 6.97 -2.46
N GLU A 26 8.72 8.18 -2.10
CA GLU A 26 9.11 9.23 -3.07
C GLU A 26 10.39 8.88 -3.88
N ASP A 27 11.24 8.03 -3.35
CA ASP A 27 12.51 7.67 -3.97
C ASP A 27 12.39 6.39 -4.81
N PRO A 28 12.71 6.41 -6.12
CA PRO A 28 12.57 5.26 -7.00
C PRO A 28 13.45 4.07 -6.59
N ILE A 29 14.58 4.29 -5.89
CA ILE A 29 15.41 3.20 -5.36
C ILE A 29 14.67 2.47 -4.25
N ARG A 30 13.96 3.19 -3.36
CA ARG A 30 13.18 2.58 -2.29
C ARG A 30 11.99 1.77 -2.83
N VAL A 31 11.32 2.27 -3.86
CA VAL A 31 10.28 1.51 -4.57
C VAL A 31 10.85 0.22 -5.17
N ALA A 32 12.00 0.30 -5.85
CA ALA A 32 12.67 -0.87 -6.40
C ALA A 32 13.11 -1.88 -5.33
N ILE A 33 13.56 -1.41 -4.16
CA ILE A 33 13.91 -2.28 -3.03
C ILE A 33 12.66 -3.02 -2.50
N ILE A 34 11.52 -2.34 -2.32
CA ILE A 34 10.28 -3.00 -1.89
C ILE A 34 9.85 -4.06 -2.89
N ASP A 35 9.87 -3.76 -4.19
CA ASP A 35 9.54 -4.69 -5.25
C ASP A 35 10.37 -5.98 -5.15
N MET A 36 11.70 -5.88 -5.07
CA MET A 36 12.57 -7.03 -4.93
C MET A 36 12.32 -7.81 -3.62
N LEU A 37 12.15 -7.10 -2.50
CA LEU A 37 11.90 -7.70 -1.20
C LEU A 37 10.49 -8.30 -1.04
N SER A 38 9.59 -8.01 -1.96
CA SER A 38 8.26 -8.66 -2.04
C SER A 38 8.36 -10.09 -2.57
N HIS A 39 9.41 -10.41 -3.31
CA HIS A 39 9.64 -11.73 -3.87
C HIS A 39 10.58 -12.59 -3.01
N ASN A 40 11.67 -11.98 -2.48
CA ASN A 40 12.70 -12.72 -1.75
C ASN A 40 13.25 -11.92 -0.57
N ALA A 41 13.58 -12.61 0.52
CA ALA A 41 14.34 -12.02 1.60
C ALA A 41 15.80 -11.84 1.16
N MET A 42 16.35 -10.62 1.28
CA MET A 42 17.69 -10.26 0.79
C MET A 42 18.50 -9.50 1.84
N SER A 43 19.83 -9.70 1.81
CA SER A 43 20.80 -8.89 2.55
C SER A 43 21.11 -7.57 1.81
N ILE A 44 21.77 -6.62 2.50
CA ILE A 44 22.18 -5.33 1.88
C ILE A 44 23.06 -5.57 0.63
N GLU A 45 23.96 -6.54 0.69
CA GLU A 45 24.84 -6.88 -0.41
C GLU A 45 24.05 -7.44 -1.61
N GLU A 46 23.14 -8.38 -1.37
CA GLU A 46 22.28 -8.95 -2.40
C GLU A 46 21.39 -7.89 -3.04
N ILE A 47 20.76 -6.99 -2.24
CA ILE A 47 19.99 -5.85 -2.73
C ILE A 47 20.85 -4.95 -3.62
N THR A 48 22.07 -4.62 -3.17
CA THR A 48 22.99 -3.75 -3.91
C THR A 48 23.34 -4.35 -5.27
N ASN A 49 23.67 -5.64 -5.30
CA ASN A 49 24.03 -6.36 -6.51
C ASN A 49 22.83 -6.46 -7.48
N GLU A 50 21.66 -6.76 -6.96
CA GLU A 50 20.44 -6.90 -7.78
C GLU A 50 19.98 -5.55 -8.35
N LEU A 51 20.02 -4.46 -7.58
CA LEU A 51 19.74 -3.11 -8.06
C LEU A 51 20.65 -2.69 -9.21
N LYS A 52 21.96 -3.01 -9.09
CA LYS A 52 22.94 -2.74 -10.15
C LYS A 52 22.64 -3.54 -11.41
N LYS A 53 22.28 -4.81 -11.25
CA LYS A 53 22.07 -5.75 -12.36
C LYS A 53 20.74 -5.50 -13.09
N THR A 54 19.64 -5.36 -12.36
CA THR A 54 18.28 -5.36 -12.95
C THR A 54 17.69 -3.97 -13.15
N LYS A 55 17.88 -3.07 -12.20
CA LYS A 55 17.27 -1.73 -12.18
C LYS A 55 18.24 -0.63 -12.59
N LYS A 56 19.49 -0.96 -12.94
CA LYS A 56 20.55 -0.03 -13.35
C LYS A 56 20.89 1.07 -12.31
N PHE A 57 20.59 0.85 -11.03
CA PHE A 57 20.97 1.74 -9.96
C PHE A 57 22.38 1.38 -9.45
N ASN A 58 23.38 2.20 -9.73
CA ASN A 58 24.75 2.01 -9.26
C ASN A 58 24.99 2.81 -7.98
N LYS A 59 24.65 2.23 -6.83
CA LYS A 59 24.83 2.83 -5.50
C LYS A 59 25.73 1.98 -4.61
N ALA A 60 26.47 2.64 -3.71
CA ALA A 60 27.28 1.95 -2.72
C ALA A 60 26.41 1.23 -1.67
N PRO A 61 26.90 0.12 -1.08
CA PRO A 61 26.17 -0.61 -0.02
C PRO A 61 25.75 0.26 1.17
N THR A 62 26.55 1.27 1.51
CA THR A 62 26.25 2.25 2.57
C THR A 62 25.00 3.08 2.24
N SER A 63 24.86 3.52 0.99
CA SER A 63 23.66 4.23 0.52
C SER A 63 22.44 3.31 0.54
N ILE A 64 22.58 2.07 0.09
CA ILE A 64 21.49 1.09 0.13
C ILE A 64 21.04 0.80 1.56
N ARG A 65 22.00 0.70 2.51
CA ARG A 65 21.67 0.56 3.93
C ARG A 65 20.81 1.72 4.44
N HIS A 66 21.13 2.96 4.04
CA HIS A 66 20.33 4.13 4.42
C HIS A 66 18.88 4.03 3.87
N HIS A 67 18.70 3.65 2.60
CA HIS A 67 17.36 3.44 2.03
C HIS A 67 16.60 2.33 2.76
N VAL A 68 17.27 1.22 3.10
CA VAL A 68 16.66 0.12 3.87
C VAL A 68 16.25 0.56 5.27
N GLU A 69 17.06 1.37 5.99
CA GLU A 69 16.66 1.89 7.31
C GLU A 69 15.47 2.85 7.24
N ILE A 70 15.37 3.70 6.20
CA ILE A 70 14.18 4.54 5.97
C ILE A 70 12.93 3.67 5.77
N LEU A 71 13.00 2.67 4.89
CA LEU A 71 11.90 1.77 4.62
C LEU A 71 11.46 0.98 5.85
N LYS A 72 12.42 0.52 6.64
CA LYS A 72 12.20 -0.18 7.90
C LYS A 72 11.55 0.75 8.94
N GLY A 73 12.04 1.98 9.09
CA GLY A 73 11.46 3.00 9.98
C GLY A 73 10.01 3.32 9.61
N ALA A 74 9.68 3.39 8.32
CA ALA A 74 8.31 3.56 7.83
C ALA A 74 7.44 2.29 7.94
N GLY A 75 7.98 1.17 8.43
CA GLY A 75 7.26 -0.08 8.57
C GLY A 75 6.89 -0.77 7.26
N LEU A 76 7.61 -0.48 6.16
CA LEU A 76 7.35 -1.06 4.84
C LEU A 76 8.10 -2.38 4.60
N ILE A 77 9.20 -2.59 5.31
CA ILE A 77 10.01 -3.81 5.30
C ILE A 77 10.38 -4.22 6.73
N GLY A 78 10.74 -5.48 6.92
CA GLY A 78 11.15 -6.03 8.22
C GLY A 78 12.41 -6.89 8.12
N LEU A 79 13.12 -7.03 9.25
CA LEU A 79 14.17 -8.03 9.42
C LEU A 79 13.51 -9.39 9.60
N VAL A 80 13.82 -10.35 8.72
CA VAL A 80 13.16 -11.67 8.73
C VAL A 80 14.13 -12.82 8.98
N LYS A 81 15.45 -12.59 8.84
CA LYS A 81 16.47 -13.65 8.99
C LYS A 81 17.82 -13.09 9.39
N LEU A 82 18.51 -13.82 10.23
CA LEU A 82 19.91 -13.62 10.57
C LEU A 82 20.71 -14.86 10.15
N LYS A 83 21.89 -14.66 9.59
CA LYS A 83 22.87 -15.73 9.29
C LYS A 83 24.22 -15.33 9.81
N GLU A 84 24.99 -16.29 10.30
CA GLU A 84 26.43 -16.08 10.58
C GLU A 84 27.19 -15.87 9.28
N ALA A 85 28.06 -14.86 9.25
CA ALA A 85 28.95 -14.59 8.14
C ALA A 85 30.23 -15.41 8.26
N LYS A 86 30.81 -15.83 7.13
CA LYS A 86 32.15 -16.42 7.11
C LYS A 86 33.15 -15.36 7.61
N GLY A 87 33.80 -15.61 8.74
CA GLY A 87 34.72 -14.66 9.38
C GLY A 87 34.15 -13.90 10.58
N GLY A 88 32.96 -14.28 11.06
CA GLY A 88 32.29 -13.69 12.22
C GLY A 88 31.34 -12.55 11.84
N GLY A 89 30.41 -12.24 12.73
CA GLY A 89 29.38 -11.25 12.49
C GLY A 89 28.07 -11.85 11.97
N MET A 90 27.03 -11.01 11.86
CA MET A 90 25.68 -11.42 11.48
C MET A 90 25.23 -10.73 10.20
N LEU A 91 24.86 -11.51 9.19
CA LEU A 91 24.19 -11.04 7.98
C LEU A 91 22.69 -10.89 8.26
N LYS A 92 22.16 -9.70 8.01
CA LYS A 92 20.76 -9.34 8.18
C LYS A 92 20.03 -9.47 6.85
N TYR A 93 18.91 -10.20 6.84
CA TYR A 93 18.03 -10.34 5.68
C TYR A 93 16.72 -9.63 5.94
N TYR A 94 16.29 -8.86 4.97
CA TYR A 94 15.07 -8.08 5.00
C TYR A 94 14.07 -8.63 3.99
N ALA A 95 12.78 -8.49 4.29
CA ALA A 95 11.68 -8.78 3.38
C ALA A 95 10.62 -7.68 3.46
N SER A 96 9.85 -7.50 2.41
CA SER A 96 8.73 -6.59 2.42
C SER A 96 7.56 -7.17 3.22
N ASN A 97 6.95 -6.35 4.06
CA ASN A 97 5.66 -6.59 4.69
C ASN A 97 4.55 -5.77 4.00
N THR A 98 4.88 -5.14 2.89
CA THR A 98 4.00 -4.30 2.09
C THR A 98 3.87 -4.90 0.70
N LYS A 99 2.64 -5.16 0.26
CA LYS A 99 2.37 -5.53 -1.12
C LYS A 99 2.18 -4.26 -1.94
N LEU A 100 3.20 -3.91 -2.72
CA LEU A 100 3.15 -2.81 -3.67
C LEU A 100 2.96 -3.38 -5.07
N LEU A 101 1.83 -3.06 -5.69
CA LEU A 101 1.53 -3.43 -7.07
C LEU A 101 1.62 -2.16 -7.90
N SER A 102 2.68 -2.01 -8.69
CA SER A 102 2.92 -0.85 -9.56
C SER A 102 2.99 -1.29 -11.03
N PHE A 103 1.87 -1.77 -11.53
CA PHE A 103 1.71 -2.16 -12.92
C PHE A 103 0.67 -1.28 -13.60
N ASP A 104 0.94 -0.91 -14.84
CA ASP A 104 -0.07 -0.25 -15.67
C ASP A 104 -1.15 -1.26 -16.06
N ALA A 105 -2.40 -0.95 -15.76
CA ALA A 105 -3.51 -1.74 -16.24
C ALA A 105 -3.59 -1.67 -17.78
N PRO A 106 -3.99 -2.76 -18.47
CA PRO A 106 -4.26 -2.70 -19.90
C PRO A 106 -5.24 -1.57 -20.23
N LYS A 107 -5.05 -0.88 -21.36
CA LYS A 107 -5.88 0.29 -21.77
C LYS A 107 -7.38 -0.03 -21.87
N ASP A 108 -7.72 -1.27 -22.13
CA ASP A 108 -9.10 -1.78 -22.24
C ASP A 108 -9.62 -2.41 -20.94
N PHE A 109 -8.85 -2.35 -19.84
CA PHE A 109 -9.19 -3.00 -18.57
C PHE A 109 -10.56 -2.58 -18.05
N GLU A 110 -10.81 -1.27 -17.97
CA GLU A 110 -12.08 -0.75 -17.45
C GLU A 110 -13.26 -1.15 -18.34
N ILE A 111 -13.07 -1.14 -19.66
CA ILE A 111 -14.11 -1.56 -20.61
C ILE A 111 -14.43 -3.04 -20.44
N LYS A 112 -13.38 -3.87 -20.40
CA LYS A 112 -13.49 -5.33 -20.32
C LYS A 112 -14.11 -5.80 -19.00
N PHE A 113 -13.75 -5.16 -17.89
CA PHE A 113 -14.19 -5.53 -16.55
C PHE A 113 -15.32 -4.64 -15.99
N LYS A 114 -15.90 -3.75 -16.80
CA LYS A 114 -17.00 -2.86 -16.38
C LYS A 114 -18.14 -3.61 -15.68
N PRO A 115 -18.67 -4.75 -16.18
CA PRO A 115 -19.73 -5.47 -15.49
C PRO A 115 -19.33 -5.94 -14.09
N ALA A 116 -18.11 -6.47 -13.92
CA ALA A 116 -17.58 -6.91 -12.63
C ALA A 116 -17.37 -5.72 -11.68
N ILE A 117 -16.86 -4.58 -12.19
CA ILE A 117 -16.69 -3.35 -11.41
C ILE A 117 -18.05 -2.85 -10.90
N ASP A 118 -19.08 -2.84 -11.75
CA ASP A 118 -20.43 -2.40 -11.39
C ASP A 118 -21.09 -3.31 -10.34
N GLU A 119 -20.91 -4.62 -10.46
CA GLU A 119 -21.37 -5.61 -9.49
C GLU A 119 -20.71 -5.43 -8.13
N VAL A 120 -19.37 -5.43 -8.11
CA VAL A 120 -18.56 -5.25 -6.88
C VAL A 120 -18.87 -3.90 -6.23
N SER A 121 -19.02 -2.83 -7.02
CA SER A 121 -19.36 -1.50 -6.50
C SER A 121 -20.70 -1.50 -5.75
N LYS A 122 -21.73 -2.17 -6.28
CA LYS A 122 -23.04 -2.30 -5.61
C LYS A 122 -22.93 -3.06 -4.29
N ASP A 123 -22.13 -4.12 -4.25
CA ASP A 123 -21.96 -4.92 -3.05
C ASP A 123 -21.11 -4.21 -2.00
N LEU A 124 -20.08 -3.46 -2.42
CA LEU A 124 -19.32 -2.58 -1.53
C LEU A 124 -20.21 -1.50 -0.90
N LEU A 125 -21.11 -0.87 -1.66
CA LEU A 125 -22.05 0.12 -1.11
C LEU A 125 -22.98 -0.49 -0.06
N LYS A 126 -23.52 -1.70 -0.30
CA LYS A 126 -24.33 -2.42 0.70
C LYS A 126 -23.53 -2.74 1.96
N LEU A 127 -22.28 -3.22 1.78
CA LEU A 127 -21.36 -3.52 2.88
C LEU A 127 -21.07 -2.26 3.71
N MET A 128 -20.72 -1.15 3.06
CA MET A 128 -20.46 0.14 3.72
C MET A 128 -21.67 0.64 4.49
N ALA A 129 -22.86 0.58 3.88
CA ALA A 129 -24.11 0.97 4.55
C ALA A 129 -24.39 0.11 5.80
N GLY A 130 -24.12 -1.19 5.72
CA GLY A 130 -24.19 -2.10 6.85
C GLY A 130 -23.20 -1.76 7.97
N LEU A 131 -21.96 -1.44 7.61
CA LEU A 131 -20.92 -1.01 8.56
C LEU A 131 -21.32 0.29 9.26
N VAL A 132 -21.76 1.30 8.51
CA VAL A 132 -22.21 2.58 9.09
C VAL A 132 -23.36 2.34 10.08
N LYS A 133 -24.38 1.56 9.68
CA LYS A 133 -25.52 1.26 10.56
C LYS A 133 -25.10 0.52 11.84
N LYS A 134 -24.18 -0.45 11.72
CA LYS A 134 -23.74 -1.29 12.84
C LYS A 134 -22.79 -0.57 13.80
N TYR A 135 -21.92 0.30 13.29
CA TYR A 135 -20.85 0.94 14.04
C TYR A 135 -21.00 2.48 14.11
N ASP A 136 -22.22 3.00 13.94
CA ASP A 136 -22.51 4.46 13.90
C ASP A 136 -21.91 5.22 15.08
N LYS A 137 -22.08 4.71 16.31
CA LYS A 137 -21.57 5.35 17.52
C LYS A 137 -20.05 5.39 17.54
N ASP A 138 -19.38 4.26 17.24
CA ASP A 138 -17.93 4.16 17.26
C ASP A 138 -17.29 5.03 16.19
N LEU A 139 -17.86 5.02 14.97
CA LEU A 139 -17.40 5.87 13.86
C LEU A 139 -17.50 7.36 14.23
N LYS A 140 -18.59 7.80 14.85
CA LYS A 140 -18.78 9.19 15.30
C LYS A 140 -17.75 9.58 16.35
N VAL A 141 -17.61 8.79 17.42
CA VAL A 141 -16.66 9.06 18.49
C VAL A 141 -15.23 9.20 17.98
N ILE A 142 -14.80 8.28 17.11
CA ILE A 142 -13.45 8.32 16.55
C ILE A 142 -13.29 9.51 15.60
N ALA A 143 -14.27 9.77 14.72
CA ALA A 143 -14.22 10.90 13.80
C ALA A 143 -14.15 12.26 14.52
N GLU A 144 -14.90 12.43 15.61
CA GLU A 144 -14.86 13.63 16.45
C GLU A 144 -13.51 13.81 17.15
N ALA A 145 -12.88 12.71 17.60
CA ALA A 145 -11.55 12.73 18.21
C ALA A 145 -10.42 13.14 17.23
N LEU A 146 -10.62 13.00 15.91
CA LEU A 146 -9.64 13.38 14.88
C LEU A 146 -9.61 14.90 14.58
N LYS A 147 -10.32 15.73 15.30
CA LYS A 147 -10.60 17.15 15.10
C LYS A 147 -11.56 17.42 13.93
N PRO A 148 -12.53 18.33 14.13
CA PRO A 148 -13.47 18.70 13.06
C PRO A 148 -12.74 19.24 11.83
N CYS A 149 -13.12 18.83 10.66
CA CYS A 149 -12.66 19.45 9.44
C CYS A 149 -13.31 20.82 9.26
N HIS A 150 -12.51 21.80 8.86
CA HIS A 150 -13.00 23.15 8.64
C HIS A 150 -14.09 23.24 7.53
N TYR A 151 -14.07 22.32 6.57
CA TYR A 151 -14.97 22.35 5.40
C TYR A 151 -16.18 21.44 5.52
N CYS A 152 -16.07 20.27 6.14
CA CYS A 152 -17.13 19.27 6.16
C CYS A 152 -17.37 18.63 7.53
N ASN A 153 -16.87 19.27 8.59
CA ASN A 153 -16.92 18.76 9.96
C ASN A 153 -16.25 17.36 10.05
N THR A 154 -16.99 16.26 10.20
CA THR A 154 -16.46 14.91 10.40
C THR A 154 -16.62 14.01 9.18
N GLN A 155 -17.26 14.45 8.10
CA GLN A 155 -17.63 13.57 6.98
C GLN A 155 -16.45 12.81 6.37
N HIS A 156 -15.36 13.49 6.02
CA HIS A 156 -14.21 12.82 5.43
C HIS A 156 -13.44 11.92 6.42
N PHE A 157 -13.60 12.11 7.72
CA PHE A 157 -13.04 11.19 8.70
C PHE A 157 -13.83 9.89 8.77
N VAL A 158 -15.17 9.94 8.65
CA VAL A 158 -16.01 8.74 8.53
C VAL A 158 -15.67 7.99 7.24
N GLU A 159 -15.54 8.70 6.12
CA GLU A 159 -15.07 8.13 4.85
C GLU A 159 -13.71 7.44 5.02
N PHE A 160 -12.73 8.14 5.60
CA PHE A 160 -11.41 7.58 5.87
C PHE A 160 -11.49 6.31 6.74
N LEU A 161 -12.29 6.30 7.81
CA LEU A 161 -12.45 5.14 8.68
C LEU A 161 -13.05 3.94 7.95
N LEU A 162 -14.08 4.14 7.13
CA LEU A 162 -14.68 3.09 6.31
C LEU A 162 -13.66 2.50 5.33
N LEU A 163 -12.90 3.34 4.65
CA LEU A 163 -11.87 2.89 3.72
C LEU A 163 -10.72 2.17 4.44
N GLN A 164 -10.36 2.59 5.66
CA GLN A 164 -9.38 1.87 6.48
C GLN A 164 -9.89 0.48 6.90
N ILE A 165 -11.16 0.35 7.24
CA ILE A 165 -11.77 -0.96 7.55
C ILE A 165 -11.69 -1.88 6.33
N LEU A 166 -12.09 -1.40 5.15
CA LEU A 166 -12.02 -2.17 3.91
C LEU A 166 -10.60 -2.56 3.55
N ARG A 167 -9.64 -1.63 3.68
CA ARG A 167 -8.22 -1.90 3.47
C ARG A 167 -7.71 -3.00 4.40
N SER A 168 -8.03 -2.91 5.70
CA SER A 168 -7.59 -3.90 6.69
C SER A 168 -8.21 -5.26 6.42
N ALA A 169 -9.49 -5.32 6.10
CA ALA A 169 -10.18 -6.56 5.72
C ALA A 169 -9.58 -7.18 4.45
N THR A 170 -9.23 -6.36 3.46
CA THR A 170 -8.55 -6.84 2.24
C THR A 170 -7.19 -7.44 2.56
N ILE A 171 -6.38 -6.79 3.43
CA ILE A 171 -5.09 -7.31 3.88
C ILE A 171 -5.26 -8.66 4.59
N GLU A 172 -6.24 -8.78 5.48
CA GLU A 172 -6.53 -10.07 6.13
C GLU A 172 -6.95 -11.14 5.12
N ALA A 173 -7.80 -10.79 4.15
CA ALA A 173 -8.26 -11.72 3.12
C ALA A 173 -7.11 -12.24 2.24
N VAL A 174 -6.23 -11.35 1.75
CA VAL A 174 -5.10 -11.75 0.88
C VAL A 174 -4.02 -12.57 1.61
N ASN A 175 -4.00 -12.53 2.94
CA ASN A 175 -3.09 -13.33 3.76
C ASN A 175 -3.64 -14.73 4.08
N LYS A 176 -4.91 -15.01 3.75
CA LYS A 176 -5.50 -16.32 3.95
C LYS A 176 -5.04 -17.33 2.89
N LYS A 177 -4.96 -18.59 3.28
CA LYS A 177 -4.55 -19.69 2.39
C LYS A 177 -5.52 -19.82 1.20
N GLU A 178 -6.80 -19.65 1.45
CA GLU A 178 -7.87 -19.71 0.45
C GLU A 178 -7.66 -18.71 -0.70
N PHE A 179 -7.19 -17.49 -0.39
CA PHE A 179 -6.85 -16.51 -1.42
C PHE A 179 -5.69 -16.98 -2.31
N SER A 180 -4.64 -17.56 -1.68
CA SER A 180 -3.51 -18.11 -2.44
C SER A 180 -3.92 -19.28 -3.35
N GLU A 181 -4.87 -20.11 -2.90
CA GLU A 181 -5.42 -21.22 -3.70
C GLU A 181 -6.27 -20.69 -4.87
N LEU A 182 -7.06 -19.64 -4.64
CA LEU A 182 -7.87 -18.98 -5.66
C LEU A 182 -7.02 -18.42 -6.81
N ILE A 183 -5.91 -17.76 -6.50
CA ILE A 183 -5.02 -17.18 -7.51
C ILE A 183 -4.28 -18.25 -8.31
N LYS A 184 -3.97 -19.40 -7.70
CA LYS A 184 -3.30 -20.51 -8.40
C LYS A 184 -4.24 -21.27 -9.35
N ALA A 185 -5.55 -21.14 -9.19
CA ALA A 185 -6.55 -21.78 -10.03
C ALA A 185 -6.82 -21.02 -11.35
N VAL A 186 -6.27 -19.80 -11.50
CA VAL A 186 -6.31 -18.97 -12.71
C VAL A 186 -5.05 -19.16 -13.54
#